data_510b01d36498826bca1b4dc6a01ad9c0
#
_entry.id   510b01d36498826bca1b4dc6a01ad9c0
#
_cell.length_a   1.000
_cell.length_b   1.000
_cell.length_c   1.000
_cell.angle_alpha   90.00
_cell.angle_beta   90.00
_cell.angle_gamma   90.00
#
_symmetry.space_group_name_H-M   'P 1'
#
loop_
_entity.id
_entity.type
_entity.pdbx_description
1 polymer ?
#
loop_
_entity_poly.entity_id
_entity_poly.type
_entity_poly.pdbx_seq_one_letter_code
_entity_poly.pdbx_strand_id
1 'polypeptide(L)'
;MLFRSQMAADQGGKVAMVYLESPANPTNALVDVEAVRDARNALLGTECPIAIDNTFLGPLWSKPIDHGADLIVYSLTKYVGGHSDLVAGSVSGATKWLTPVRMLRNTMGGIADPNTAWMLLRSLETVELRMSRAGENAAKVCEYLASHPKVDGLGYLGMIDDPRQQDIYERHCTGAGSTFSLFIKGGEAECFRFLDALTIAKLAVSLGGTETLASHPASMTHLSVPDARKSALGITDNLVRISIGIEDADDLIADFAQALDAV
;
A
#
# COMPACT_ATOMS: atom_id res chain seq x y z
N MET A 1 5.88 -1.11 17.58
CA MET A 1 4.96 -2.27 17.44
C MET A 1 5.04 -3.20 18.64
N LEU A 2 6.21 -3.66 19.09
CA LEU A 2 6.41 -4.48 20.32
C LEU A 2 5.67 -3.94 21.55
N PHE A 3 5.69 -2.60 21.74
CA PHE A 3 5.05 -1.92 22.87
C PHE A 3 3.52 -2.13 22.93
N ARG A 4 2.82 -2.15 21.80
CA ARG A 4 1.36 -2.37 21.77
C ARG A 4 0.97 -3.82 22.03
N SER A 5 1.78 -4.76 21.56
CA SER A 5 1.59 -6.20 21.84
C SER A 5 1.80 -6.50 23.31
N GLN A 6 2.79 -5.87 23.94
CA GLN A 6 3.02 -5.94 25.40
C GLN A 6 1.81 -5.37 26.16
N MET A 7 1.32 -4.18 25.78
CA MET A 7 0.14 -3.58 26.43
C MET A 7 -1.12 -4.44 26.30
N ALA A 8 -1.33 -5.11 25.18
CA ALA A 8 -2.48 -6.01 25.01
C ALA A 8 -2.37 -7.26 25.90
N ALA A 9 -1.17 -7.81 26.06
CA ALA A 9 -0.90 -8.92 26.96
C ALA A 9 -1.07 -8.51 28.43
N ASP A 10 -0.56 -7.35 28.82
CA ASP A 10 -0.62 -6.81 30.18
C ASP A 10 -2.06 -6.47 30.63
N GLN A 11 -2.98 -6.23 29.69
CA GLN A 11 -4.40 -5.97 29.99
C GLN A 11 -5.24 -7.24 30.19
N GLY A 12 -4.63 -8.44 30.17
CA GLY A 12 -5.30 -9.73 30.42
C GLY A 12 -6.28 -10.15 29.31
N GLY A 13 -6.27 -9.44 28.18
CA GLY A 13 -7.06 -9.79 27.00
C GLY A 13 -6.40 -10.89 26.18
N LYS A 14 -7.19 -11.80 25.59
CA LYS A 14 -6.68 -12.75 24.60
C LYS A 14 -6.50 -12.03 23.26
N VAL A 15 -5.26 -11.91 22.79
CA VAL A 15 -4.97 -11.46 21.43
C VAL A 15 -5.32 -12.59 20.48
N ALA A 16 -6.34 -12.39 19.64
CA ALA A 16 -6.80 -13.39 18.68
C ALA A 16 -5.96 -13.42 17.40
N MET A 17 -5.38 -12.28 17.02
CA MET A 17 -4.62 -12.11 15.77
C MET A 17 -3.75 -10.86 15.84
N VAL A 18 -2.60 -10.90 15.21
CA VAL A 18 -1.79 -9.71 14.87
C VAL A 18 -2.09 -9.37 13.42
N TYR A 19 -2.73 -8.21 13.17
CA TYR A 19 -3.03 -7.74 11.81
C TYR A 19 -2.16 -6.53 11.46
N LEU A 20 -1.50 -6.59 10.31
CA LEU A 20 -0.54 -5.60 9.85
C LEU A 20 -0.82 -5.20 8.41
N GLU A 21 -0.38 -4.00 8.04
CA GLU A 21 -0.29 -3.53 6.66
C GLU A 21 1.17 -3.19 6.37
N SER A 22 1.73 -3.76 5.30
CA SER A 22 3.12 -3.50 4.88
C SER A 22 3.26 -3.62 3.37
N PRO A 23 3.64 -2.52 2.68
CA PRO A 23 3.86 -1.16 3.18
C PRO A 23 2.58 -0.49 3.69
N ALA A 24 2.73 0.45 4.63
CA ALA A 24 1.60 1.17 5.19
C ALA A 24 1.08 2.27 4.26
N ASN A 25 -0.23 2.37 4.09
CA ASN A 25 -0.88 3.43 3.33
C ASN A 25 -1.09 4.68 4.25
N PRO A 26 -0.67 5.90 3.84
CA PRO A 26 -0.08 6.26 2.54
C PRO A 26 1.45 6.30 2.55
N THR A 27 2.13 6.18 3.66
CA THR A 27 3.53 6.58 3.88
C THR A 27 4.58 5.59 3.38
N ASN A 28 4.16 4.42 2.91
CA ASN A 28 5.04 3.31 2.49
C ASN A 28 5.97 2.76 3.59
N ALA A 29 5.71 3.06 4.86
CA ALA A 29 6.50 2.50 5.95
C ALA A 29 6.40 0.97 5.98
N LEU A 30 7.54 0.31 6.02
CA LEU A 30 7.63 -1.15 6.08
C LEU A 30 7.60 -1.66 7.52
N VAL A 31 7.01 -2.84 7.67
CA VAL A 31 7.01 -3.59 8.93
C VAL A 31 8.00 -4.75 8.83
N ASP A 32 8.88 -4.89 9.80
CA ASP A 32 9.74 -6.06 9.95
C ASP A 32 8.89 -7.26 10.40
N VAL A 33 8.51 -8.10 9.45
CA VAL A 33 7.65 -9.26 9.66
C VAL A 33 8.34 -10.30 10.54
N GLU A 34 9.65 -10.48 10.39
CA GLU A 34 10.44 -11.42 11.18
C GLU A 34 10.50 -10.99 12.65
N ALA A 35 10.75 -9.71 12.91
CA ALA A 35 10.72 -9.17 14.27
C ALA A 35 9.33 -9.29 14.91
N VAL A 36 8.25 -9.12 14.13
CA VAL A 36 6.87 -9.34 14.61
C VAL A 36 6.61 -10.80 14.92
N ARG A 37 7.06 -11.71 14.04
CA ARG A 37 6.97 -13.17 14.27
C ARG A 37 7.65 -13.59 15.58
N ASP A 38 8.88 -13.11 15.79
CA ASP A 38 9.67 -13.44 16.97
C ASP A 38 9.03 -12.90 18.25
N ALA A 39 8.55 -11.67 18.21
CA ALA A 39 7.81 -11.06 19.31
C ALA A 39 6.48 -11.81 19.60
N ARG A 40 5.71 -12.18 18.56
CA ARG A 40 4.50 -12.95 18.68
C ARG A 40 4.78 -14.31 19.33
N ASN A 41 5.80 -15.02 18.87
CA ASN A 41 6.17 -16.33 19.42
C ASN A 41 6.55 -16.23 20.90
N ALA A 42 7.29 -15.22 21.28
CA ALA A 42 7.72 -15.00 22.67
C ALA A 42 6.57 -14.58 23.60
N LEU A 43 5.64 -13.76 23.13
CA LEU A 43 4.61 -13.13 24.00
C LEU A 43 3.25 -13.83 23.93
N LEU A 44 2.87 -14.37 22.78
CA LEU A 44 1.50 -14.85 22.49
C LEU A 44 1.46 -16.34 22.09
N GLY A 45 2.61 -16.93 21.74
CA GLY A 45 2.68 -18.28 21.19
C GLY A 45 2.25 -18.38 19.73
N THR A 46 2.49 -19.53 19.11
CA THR A 46 2.29 -19.77 17.68
C THR A 46 0.82 -19.94 17.27
N GLU A 47 -0.10 -20.03 18.22
CA GLU A 47 -1.54 -20.14 17.96
C GLU A 47 -2.23 -18.78 17.77
N CYS A 48 -1.50 -17.66 17.86
CA CYS A 48 -1.96 -16.33 17.48
C CYS A 48 -1.46 -16.01 16.07
N PRO A 49 -2.29 -16.04 15.01
CA PRO A 49 -1.83 -15.85 13.66
C PRO A 49 -1.40 -14.41 13.37
N ILE A 50 -0.43 -14.26 12.47
CA ILE A 50 -0.03 -12.97 11.87
C ILE A 50 -0.66 -12.89 10.50
N ALA A 51 -1.52 -11.91 10.28
CA ALA A 51 -2.11 -11.57 8.99
C ALA A 51 -1.52 -10.26 8.47
N ILE A 52 -1.13 -10.24 7.21
CA ILE A 52 -0.54 -9.05 6.57
C ILE A 52 -1.33 -8.66 5.34
N ASP A 53 -1.81 -7.42 5.32
CA ASP A 53 -2.27 -6.81 4.10
C ASP A 53 -1.06 -6.40 3.26
N ASN A 54 -0.87 -7.10 2.13
CA ASN A 54 0.24 -6.91 1.20
C ASN A 54 -0.23 -6.27 -0.11
N THR A 55 -1.31 -5.51 -0.08
CA THR A 55 -1.93 -4.94 -1.29
C THR A 55 -0.97 -4.06 -2.08
N PHE A 56 -0.15 -3.23 -1.44
CA PHE A 56 0.74 -2.26 -2.12
C PHE A 56 1.86 -2.90 -2.94
N LEU A 57 2.42 -4.00 -2.46
CA LEU A 57 3.47 -4.72 -3.19
C LEU A 57 2.92 -5.92 -3.98
N GLY A 58 1.67 -6.28 -3.71
CA GLY A 58 0.95 -7.34 -4.42
C GLY A 58 1.70 -8.68 -4.40
N PRO A 59 1.37 -9.59 -5.30
CA PRO A 59 2.02 -10.90 -5.35
C PRO A 59 3.41 -10.85 -5.99
N LEU A 60 3.80 -9.72 -6.61
CA LEU A 60 5.04 -9.63 -7.40
C LEU A 60 6.26 -9.22 -6.56
N TRP A 61 6.11 -8.23 -5.67
CA TRP A 61 7.24 -7.55 -5.04
C TRP A 61 7.45 -7.88 -3.56
N SER A 62 6.57 -8.65 -2.93
CA SER A 62 6.76 -9.13 -1.57
C SER A 62 6.02 -10.43 -1.30
N LYS A 63 6.65 -11.30 -0.49
CA LYS A 63 6.10 -12.60 -0.06
C LYS A 63 6.16 -12.74 1.46
N PRO A 64 5.27 -12.08 2.22
CA PRO A 64 5.33 -12.07 3.68
C PRO A 64 5.28 -13.45 4.36
N ILE A 65 4.75 -14.48 3.69
CA ILE A 65 4.78 -15.88 4.17
C ILE A 65 6.22 -16.36 4.40
N ASP A 66 7.15 -16.01 3.51
CA ASP A 66 8.54 -16.44 3.60
C ASP A 66 9.25 -15.83 4.82
N HIS A 67 8.69 -14.75 5.39
CA HIS A 67 9.18 -14.02 6.56
C HIS A 67 8.41 -14.33 7.85
N GLY A 68 7.42 -15.22 7.79
CA GLY A 68 6.72 -15.73 8.97
C GLY A 68 5.32 -15.19 9.20
N ALA A 69 4.70 -14.55 8.21
CA ALA A 69 3.26 -14.34 8.21
C ALA A 69 2.51 -15.67 8.06
N ASP A 70 1.37 -15.80 8.71
CA ASP A 70 0.50 -16.97 8.60
C ASP A 70 -0.58 -16.80 7.53
N LEU A 71 -0.99 -15.56 7.30
CA LEU A 71 -2.02 -15.17 6.35
C LEU A 71 -1.58 -13.92 5.58
N ILE A 72 -1.86 -13.90 4.29
CA ILE A 72 -1.74 -12.70 3.44
C ILE A 72 -3.14 -12.29 3.00
N VAL A 73 -3.42 -11.00 3.13
CA VAL A 73 -4.64 -10.37 2.65
C VAL A 73 -4.31 -9.50 1.44
N TYR A 74 -5.15 -9.56 0.42
CA TYR A 74 -5.08 -8.67 -0.73
C TYR A 74 -6.42 -8.02 -1.00
N SER A 75 -6.43 -6.73 -1.22
CA SER A 75 -7.50 -6.08 -1.98
C SER A 75 -7.31 -6.43 -3.47
N LEU A 76 -8.06 -7.42 -3.96
CA LEU A 76 -8.02 -7.79 -5.38
C LEU A 76 -8.59 -6.68 -6.28
N THR A 77 -9.33 -5.74 -5.70
CA THR A 77 -9.78 -4.48 -6.32
C THR A 77 -8.62 -3.67 -6.92
N LYS A 78 -7.40 -3.82 -6.35
CA LYS A 78 -6.19 -3.07 -6.70
C LYS A 78 -5.44 -3.78 -7.84
N TYR A 79 -4.16 -3.99 -7.72
CA TYR A 79 -3.28 -4.53 -8.77
C TYR A 79 -3.79 -5.81 -9.45
N VAL A 80 -4.42 -6.71 -8.70
CA VAL A 80 -4.87 -8.00 -9.27
C VAL A 80 -6.02 -7.78 -10.25
N GLY A 81 -7.07 -7.07 -9.88
CA GLY A 81 -8.11 -6.61 -10.79
C GLY A 81 -7.55 -5.63 -11.82
N GLY A 82 -6.93 -4.57 -11.35
CA GLY A 82 -6.07 -3.66 -12.10
C GLY A 82 -6.74 -2.77 -13.15
N HIS A 83 -8.08 -2.73 -13.19
CA HIS A 83 -8.82 -1.97 -14.19
C HIS A 83 -9.91 -1.07 -13.57
N SER A 84 -9.90 -0.90 -12.26
CA SER A 84 -10.85 -0.06 -11.51
C SER A 84 -12.33 -0.39 -11.72
N ASP A 85 -12.64 -1.63 -12.08
CA ASP A 85 -13.96 -2.10 -12.55
C ASP A 85 -14.58 -3.21 -11.68
N LEU A 86 -13.90 -3.62 -10.61
CA LEU A 86 -14.39 -4.64 -9.68
C LEU A 86 -14.00 -4.35 -8.23
N VAL A 87 -14.72 -4.96 -7.30
CA VAL A 87 -14.41 -4.97 -5.87
C VAL A 87 -14.32 -6.41 -5.39
N ALA A 88 -13.14 -6.81 -4.92
CA ALA A 88 -12.91 -8.14 -4.38
C ALA A 88 -11.73 -8.16 -3.39
N GLY A 89 -11.65 -9.24 -2.61
CA GLY A 89 -10.54 -9.49 -1.71
C GLY A 89 -10.17 -10.96 -1.68
N SER A 90 -8.96 -11.25 -1.22
CA SER A 90 -8.53 -12.62 -0.98
C SER A 90 -7.74 -12.74 0.31
N VAL A 91 -7.78 -13.95 0.87
CA VAL A 91 -6.90 -14.37 1.96
C VAL A 91 -6.21 -15.65 1.52
N SER A 92 -4.88 -15.67 1.64
CA SER A 92 -4.02 -16.81 1.34
C SER A 92 -3.18 -17.18 2.56
N GLY A 93 -2.82 -18.46 2.72
CA GLY A 93 -2.00 -18.90 3.84
C GLY A 93 -2.18 -20.37 4.17
N ALA A 94 -1.76 -20.76 5.38
CA ALA A 94 -1.84 -22.15 5.85
C ALA A 94 -3.28 -22.61 6.04
N THR A 95 -3.58 -23.85 5.65
CA THR A 95 -4.92 -24.47 5.70
C THR A 95 -5.57 -24.35 7.08
N LYS A 96 -4.80 -24.49 8.17
CA LYS A 96 -5.34 -24.41 9.54
C LYS A 96 -6.01 -23.06 9.81
N TRP A 97 -5.48 -21.98 9.25
CA TRP A 97 -6.03 -20.62 9.39
C TRP A 97 -7.07 -20.29 8.34
N LEU A 98 -6.98 -20.88 7.13
CA LEU A 98 -7.95 -20.66 6.05
C LEU A 98 -9.25 -21.42 6.26
N THR A 99 -9.25 -22.55 6.96
CA THR A 99 -10.47 -23.35 7.18
C THR A 99 -11.58 -22.55 7.87
N PRO A 100 -11.36 -21.88 9.01
CA PRO A 100 -12.41 -21.06 9.64
C PRO A 100 -12.82 -19.86 8.77
N VAL A 101 -11.89 -19.24 8.05
CA VAL A 101 -12.19 -18.13 7.10
C VAL A 101 -13.13 -18.63 6.00
N ARG A 102 -12.86 -19.81 5.42
CA ARG A 102 -13.71 -20.43 4.39
C ARG A 102 -15.11 -20.74 4.92
N MET A 103 -15.20 -21.31 6.12
CA MET A 103 -16.47 -21.61 6.75
C MET A 103 -17.30 -20.33 6.97
N LEU A 104 -16.68 -19.30 7.53
CA LEU A 104 -17.34 -18.01 7.77
C LEU A 104 -17.79 -17.36 6.46
N ARG A 105 -16.92 -17.33 5.44
CA ARG A 105 -17.25 -16.84 4.11
C ARG A 105 -18.48 -17.52 3.53
N ASN A 106 -18.56 -18.83 3.61
CA ASN A 106 -19.69 -19.61 3.09
C ASN A 106 -20.98 -19.32 3.86
N THR A 107 -20.88 -19.17 5.19
CA THR A 107 -22.04 -18.89 6.04
C THR A 107 -22.55 -17.45 5.86
N MET A 108 -21.63 -16.48 5.75
CA MET A 108 -21.96 -15.05 5.62
C MET A 108 -22.29 -14.64 4.19
N GLY A 109 -21.96 -15.47 3.20
CA GLY A 109 -22.23 -15.18 1.77
C GLY A 109 -21.25 -14.17 1.14
N GLY A 110 -20.12 -13.84 1.79
CA GLY A 110 -19.09 -12.95 1.23
C GLY A 110 -18.27 -13.62 0.13
N ILE A 111 -18.91 -14.03 -0.95
CA ILE A 111 -18.34 -14.78 -2.07
C ILE A 111 -18.38 -13.89 -3.30
N ALA A 112 -17.28 -13.83 -4.06
CA ALA A 112 -17.27 -13.15 -5.36
C ALA A 112 -18.30 -13.81 -6.29
N ASP A 113 -19.07 -12.99 -6.99
CA ASP A 113 -20.00 -13.47 -8.02
C ASP A 113 -19.24 -14.03 -9.24
N PRO A 114 -19.90 -14.83 -10.11
CA PRO A 114 -19.22 -15.47 -11.24
C PRO A 114 -18.58 -14.50 -12.24
N ASN A 115 -19.18 -13.31 -12.46
CA ASN A 115 -18.61 -12.32 -13.36
C ASN A 115 -17.35 -11.69 -12.77
N THR A 116 -17.40 -11.28 -11.52
CA THR A 116 -16.19 -10.78 -10.79
C THR A 116 -15.09 -11.84 -10.77
N ALA A 117 -15.41 -13.11 -10.52
CA ALA A 117 -14.44 -14.20 -10.54
C ALA A 117 -13.81 -14.39 -11.92
N TRP A 118 -14.60 -14.30 -12.98
CA TRP A 118 -14.11 -14.36 -14.36
C TRP A 118 -13.21 -13.18 -14.71
N MET A 119 -13.60 -11.96 -14.34
CA MET A 119 -12.77 -10.76 -14.53
C MET A 119 -11.43 -10.86 -13.80
N LEU A 120 -11.42 -11.38 -12.58
CA LEU A 120 -10.19 -11.62 -11.83
C LEU A 120 -9.27 -12.64 -12.52
N LEU A 121 -9.81 -13.79 -12.98
CA LEU A 121 -9.02 -14.80 -13.70
C LEU A 121 -8.39 -14.20 -14.96
N ARG A 122 -9.17 -13.44 -15.74
CA ARG A 122 -8.67 -12.75 -16.94
C ARG A 122 -7.59 -11.72 -16.59
N SER A 123 -7.77 -10.96 -15.52
CA SER A 123 -6.82 -9.91 -15.11
C SER A 123 -5.50 -10.48 -14.58
N LEU A 124 -5.53 -11.68 -13.99
CA LEU A 124 -4.33 -12.38 -13.52
C LEU A 124 -3.33 -12.67 -14.63
N GLU A 125 -3.79 -12.89 -15.87
CA GLU A 125 -2.92 -13.18 -17.02
C GLU A 125 -1.95 -12.03 -17.35
N THR A 126 -2.30 -10.80 -16.98
CA THR A 126 -1.49 -9.59 -17.24
C THR A 126 -0.97 -8.91 -15.99
N VAL A 127 -1.17 -9.48 -14.79
CA VAL A 127 -0.82 -8.82 -13.53
C VAL A 127 0.67 -8.47 -13.46
N GLU A 128 1.55 -9.38 -13.87
CA GLU A 128 3.00 -9.14 -13.89
C GLU A 128 3.36 -8.01 -14.86
N LEU A 129 2.85 -8.04 -16.09
CA LEU A 129 3.09 -7.01 -17.11
C LEU A 129 2.67 -5.64 -16.63
N ARG A 130 1.48 -5.52 -16.04
CA ARG A 130 0.94 -4.24 -15.54
C ARG A 130 1.74 -3.74 -14.34
N MET A 131 2.00 -4.60 -13.36
CA MET A 131 2.76 -4.21 -12.18
C MET A 131 4.19 -3.82 -12.55
N SER A 132 4.89 -4.59 -13.37
CA SER A 132 6.26 -4.28 -13.81
C SER A 132 6.31 -2.94 -14.54
N ARG A 133 5.42 -2.71 -15.51
CA ARG A 133 5.34 -1.43 -16.22
C ARG A 133 5.07 -0.25 -15.29
N ALA A 134 4.10 -0.39 -14.38
CA ALA A 134 3.79 0.67 -13.41
C ALA A 134 4.98 0.93 -12.45
N GLY A 135 5.70 -0.10 -12.03
CA GLY A 135 6.90 0.03 -11.21
C GLY A 135 8.05 0.73 -11.93
N GLU A 136 8.30 0.40 -13.20
CA GLU A 136 9.29 1.09 -14.04
C GLU A 136 8.94 2.57 -14.24
N ASN A 137 7.68 2.87 -14.49
CA ASN A 137 7.20 4.24 -14.60
C ASN A 137 7.37 5.00 -13.28
N ALA A 138 7.01 4.37 -12.14
CA ALA A 138 7.16 4.99 -10.83
C ALA A 138 8.63 5.35 -10.52
N ALA A 139 9.57 4.48 -10.86
CA ALA A 139 10.99 4.75 -10.67
C ALA A 139 11.43 6.01 -11.45
N LYS A 140 11.07 6.13 -12.74
CA LYS A 140 11.40 7.28 -13.58
C LYS A 140 10.75 8.58 -13.08
N VAL A 141 9.46 8.50 -12.71
CA VAL A 141 8.73 9.65 -12.18
C VAL A 141 9.32 10.11 -10.85
N CYS A 142 9.65 9.18 -9.94
CA CYS A 142 10.26 9.52 -8.66
C CYS A 142 11.67 10.12 -8.83
N GLU A 143 12.47 9.64 -9.78
CA GLU A 143 13.78 10.21 -10.10
C GLU A 143 13.65 11.68 -10.54
N TYR A 144 12.69 11.99 -11.40
CA TYR A 144 12.39 13.38 -11.79
C TYR A 144 11.94 14.22 -10.59
N LEU A 145 10.96 13.73 -9.82
CA LEU A 145 10.36 14.47 -8.71
C LEU A 145 11.36 14.74 -7.58
N ALA A 146 12.29 13.81 -7.29
CA ALA A 146 13.28 13.94 -6.24
C ALA A 146 14.19 15.16 -6.41
N SER A 147 14.40 15.61 -7.66
CA SER A 147 15.22 16.78 -7.98
C SER A 147 14.42 18.08 -8.13
N HIS A 148 13.09 18.00 -8.07
CA HIS A 148 12.25 19.16 -8.38
C HIS A 148 12.20 20.18 -7.23
N PRO A 149 12.39 21.50 -7.48
CA PRO A 149 12.52 22.52 -6.44
C PRO A 149 11.26 22.71 -5.56
N LYS A 150 10.07 22.34 -6.04
CA LYS A 150 8.80 22.42 -5.31
C LYS A 150 8.44 21.13 -4.56
N VAL A 151 9.28 20.11 -4.61
CA VAL A 151 9.14 18.85 -3.87
C VAL A 151 9.97 18.93 -2.61
N ASP A 152 9.37 18.55 -1.47
CA ASP A 152 10.00 18.52 -0.15
C ASP A 152 10.55 17.13 0.20
N GLY A 153 10.00 16.08 -0.41
CA GLY A 153 10.45 14.71 -0.25
C GLY A 153 9.55 13.69 -0.91
N LEU A 154 10.00 12.44 -0.89
CA LEU A 154 9.27 11.28 -1.41
C LEU A 154 9.25 10.16 -0.37
N GLY A 155 8.09 9.55 -0.20
CA GLY A 155 7.94 8.28 0.51
C GLY A 155 7.87 7.13 -0.51
N TYR A 156 8.99 6.81 -1.15
CA TYR A 156 9.10 5.78 -2.18
C TYR A 156 10.10 4.70 -1.77
N LEU A 157 9.74 3.42 -1.90
CA LEU A 157 10.59 2.30 -1.49
C LEU A 157 11.87 2.14 -2.32
N GLY A 158 11.92 2.72 -3.51
CA GLY A 158 13.14 2.79 -4.32
C GLY A 158 14.13 3.88 -3.90
N MET A 159 13.79 4.71 -2.89
CA MET A 159 14.59 5.86 -2.44
C MET A 159 14.48 6.01 -0.91
N ILE A 160 14.89 4.98 -0.17
CA ILE A 160 14.80 4.94 1.29
C ILE A 160 16.06 5.52 1.92
N ASP A 161 15.91 6.55 2.77
CA ASP A 161 17.03 7.15 3.52
C ASP A 161 17.19 6.57 4.93
N ASP A 162 16.12 6.01 5.53
CA ASP A 162 16.20 5.38 6.86
C ASP A 162 16.89 4.01 6.76
N PRO A 163 18.07 3.80 7.39
CA PRO A 163 18.78 2.53 7.31
C PRO A 163 18.00 1.33 7.83
N ARG A 164 17.05 1.52 8.76
CA ARG A 164 16.20 0.42 9.27
C ARG A 164 15.15 0.02 8.24
N GLN A 165 14.55 0.99 7.56
CA GLN A 165 13.59 0.73 6.48
C GLN A 165 14.30 0.11 5.29
N GLN A 166 15.53 0.54 4.97
CA GLN A 166 16.35 -0.03 3.92
C GLN A 166 16.68 -1.51 4.19
N ASP A 167 17.10 -1.85 5.41
CA ASP A 167 17.35 -3.25 5.82
C ASP A 167 16.10 -4.13 5.67
N ILE A 168 14.93 -3.62 6.09
CA ILE A 168 13.66 -4.33 5.93
C ILE A 168 13.33 -4.51 4.44
N TYR A 169 13.51 -3.47 3.64
CA TYR A 169 13.24 -3.51 2.20
C TYR A 169 14.10 -4.58 1.51
N GLU A 170 15.39 -4.59 1.77
CA GLU A 170 16.35 -5.54 1.16
C GLU A 170 16.04 -7.00 1.53
N ARG A 171 15.51 -7.26 2.74
CA ARG A 171 15.13 -8.60 3.17
C ARG A 171 13.75 -9.04 2.67
N HIS A 172 12.79 -8.13 2.59
CA HIS A 172 11.37 -8.48 2.43
C HIS A 172 10.81 -8.19 1.05
N CYS A 173 11.49 -7.36 0.23
CA CYS A 173 10.95 -6.86 -1.01
C CYS A 173 11.87 -7.18 -2.20
N THR A 174 11.26 -7.44 -3.35
CA THR A 174 11.95 -7.64 -4.63
C THR A 174 11.75 -6.48 -5.60
N GLY A 175 11.00 -5.45 -5.19
CA GLY A 175 10.75 -4.24 -5.96
C GLY A 175 10.05 -3.17 -5.13
N ALA A 176 10.13 -1.94 -5.61
CA ALA A 176 9.71 -0.75 -4.88
C ALA A 176 8.20 -0.42 -4.99
N GLY A 177 7.47 -1.17 -5.80
CA GLY A 177 6.07 -0.86 -6.07
C GLY A 177 5.86 0.31 -7.03
N SER A 178 4.60 0.69 -7.21
CA SER A 178 4.21 1.82 -8.06
C SER A 178 3.38 2.88 -7.33
N THR A 179 3.28 2.77 -6.01
CA THR A 179 2.57 3.75 -5.17
C THR A 179 3.57 4.44 -4.25
N PHE A 180 3.53 5.76 -4.19
CA PHE A 180 4.42 6.55 -3.34
C PHE A 180 3.73 7.78 -2.77
N SER A 181 4.32 8.37 -1.74
CA SER A 181 3.94 9.67 -1.19
C SER A 181 4.83 10.75 -1.76
N LEU A 182 4.22 11.82 -2.26
CA LEU A 182 4.86 13.05 -2.71
C LEU A 182 4.58 14.14 -1.67
N PHE A 183 5.62 14.71 -1.10
CA PHE A 183 5.51 15.85 -0.21
C PHE A 183 5.79 17.14 -1.00
N ILE A 184 4.77 17.96 -1.17
CA ILE A 184 4.86 19.24 -1.91
C ILE A 184 5.28 20.34 -0.94
N LYS A 185 6.18 21.25 -1.35
CA LYS A 185 6.51 22.41 -0.53
C LYS A 185 5.31 23.32 -0.33
N GLY A 186 5.00 23.61 0.94
CA GLY A 186 3.83 24.35 1.35
C GLY A 186 2.91 23.52 2.23
N GLY A 187 1.63 23.54 1.95
CA GLY A 187 0.60 22.83 2.71
C GLY A 187 -0.54 22.33 1.83
N GLU A 188 -1.74 22.25 2.41
CA GLU A 188 -2.94 21.75 1.73
C GLU A 188 -3.29 22.55 0.46
N ALA A 189 -3.17 23.87 0.52
CA ALA A 189 -3.49 24.72 -0.62
C ALA A 189 -2.59 24.47 -1.84
N GLU A 190 -1.30 24.22 -1.60
CA GLU A 190 -0.34 23.84 -2.63
C GLU A 190 -0.66 22.47 -3.22
N CYS A 191 -0.99 21.50 -2.38
CA CYS A 191 -1.43 20.17 -2.81
C CYS A 191 -2.69 20.26 -3.68
N PHE A 192 -3.65 21.09 -3.32
CA PHE A 192 -4.88 21.23 -4.11
C PHE A 192 -4.61 21.90 -5.46
N ARG A 193 -3.74 22.92 -5.52
CA ARG A 193 -3.35 23.51 -6.81
C ARG A 193 -2.66 22.48 -7.73
N PHE A 194 -1.77 21.68 -7.17
CA PHE A 194 -1.14 20.57 -7.90
C PHE A 194 -2.18 19.56 -8.41
N LEU A 195 -3.07 19.10 -7.56
CA LEU A 195 -4.08 18.09 -7.91
C LEU A 195 -5.09 18.60 -8.96
N ASP A 196 -5.49 19.87 -8.86
CA ASP A 196 -6.43 20.50 -9.79
C ASP A 196 -5.80 20.75 -11.18
N ALA A 197 -4.47 20.88 -11.24
CA ALA A 197 -3.74 21.11 -12.49
C ALA A 197 -3.40 19.81 -13.25
N LEU A 198 -3.55 18.64 -12.63
CA LEU A 198 -3.29 17.36 -13.29
C LEU A 198 -4.24 17.14 -14.48
N THR A 199 -3.70 16.67 -15.60
CA THR A 199 -4.44 16.44 -16.85
C THR A 199 -4.52 14.95 -17.21
N ILE A 200 -3.43 14.20 -17.06
CA ILE A 200 -3.35 12.76 -17.30
C ILE A 200 -3.68 11.99 -16.03
N ALA A 201 -2.91 12.22 -14.95
CA ALA A 201 -3.22 11.66 -13.65
C ALA A 201 -4.56 12.18 -13.14
N LYS A 202 -5.36 11.31 -12.50
CA LYS A 202 -6.71 11.66 -12.05
C LYS A 202 -6.78 11.80 -10.55
N LEU A 203 -7.42 12.87 -10.09
CA LEU A 203 -7.78 13.04 -8.68
C LEU A 203 -8.85 12.02 -8.31
N ALA A 204 -8.44 10.94 -7.68
CA ALA A 204 -9.33 9.88 -7.23
C ALA A 204 -8.74 9.06 -6.09
N VAL A 205 -9.60 8.42 -5.33
CA VAL A 205 -9.22 7.35 -4.39
C VAL A 205 -8.93 6.06 -5.17
N SER A 206 -8.45 5.03 -4.49
CA SER A 206 -7.97 3.77 -5.06
C SER A 206 -6.51 3.82 -5.49
N LEU A 207 -6.00 2.74 -6.04
CA LEU A 207 -4.61 2.55 -6.49
C LEU A 207 -4.47 1.26 -7.30
N GLY A 208 -3.34 1.10 -7.98
CA GLY A 208 -2.97 -0.17 -8.63
C GLY A 208 -3.77 -0.48 -9.89
N GLY A 209 -4.44 0.52 -10.46
CA GLY A 209 -5.08 0.45 -11.77
C GLY A 209 -4.10 0.62 -12.93
N THR A 210 -4.63 0.56 -14.15
CA THR A 210 -3.88 0.90 -15.37
C THR A 210 -3.69 2.40 -15.51
N GLU A 211 -4.55 3.20 -14.88
CA GLU A 211 -4.50 4.65 -14.82
C GLU A 211 -3.71 5.17 -13.61
N THR A 212 -3.04 6.30 -13.79
CA THR A 212 -2.38 7.02 -12.70
C THR A 212 -3.38 7.80 -11.87
N LEU A 213 -3.39 7.55 -10.56
CA LEU A 213 -4.28 8.19 -9.60
C LEU A 213 -3.50 9.00 -8.56
N ALA A 214 -4.02 10.17 -8.24
CA ALA A 214 -3.52 11.05 -7.19
C ALA A 214 -4.60 11.33 -6.16
N SER A 215 -4.25 11.43 -4.88
CA SER A 215 -5.18 11.77 -3.81
C SER A 215 -4.48 12.52 -2.69
N HIS A 216 -5.23 13.34 -1.94
CA HIS A 216 -4.76 13.99 -0.72
C HIS A 216 -5.26 13.21 0.51
N PRO A 217 -4.43 12.35 1.13
CA PRO A 217 -4.91 11.44 2.18
C PRO A 217 -5.52 12.14 3.38
N ALA A 218 -4.97 13.27 3.80
CA ALA A 218 -5.43 13.99 5.00
C ALA A 218 -6.90 14.45 4.89
N SER A 219 -7.33 14.89 3.69
CA SER A 219 -8.70 15.36 3.43
C SER A 219 -9.61 14.33 2.75
N MET A 220 -9.08 13.18 2.29
CA MET A 220 -9.84 12.16 1.56
C MET A 220 -9.86 10.83 2.32
N THR A 221 -8.88 9.98 2.13
CA THR A 221 -8.90 8.59 2.63
C THR A 221 -8.69 8.47 4.14
N HIS A 222 -8.09 9.47 4.79
CA HIS A 222 -7.79 9.50 6.23
C HIS A 222 -8.51 10.65 6.96
N LEU A 223 -9.56 11.21 6.37
CA LEU A 223 -10.32 12.32 6.95
C LEU A 223 -10.84 12.03 8.37
N SER A 224 -11.28 10.80 8.64
CA SER A 224 -11.79 10.38 9.94
C SER A 224 -10.72 10.10 11.00
N VAL A 225 -9.44 10.12 10.62
CA VAL A 225 -8.33 9.90 11.56
C VAL A 225 -8.06 11.20 12.33
N PRO A 226 -8.00 11.17 13.67
CA PRO A 226 -7.69 12.36 14.47
C PRO A 226 -6.35 12.99 14.08
N ASP A 227 -6.24 14.31 14.06
CA ASP A 227 -5.04 15.03 13.56
C ASP A 227 -3.75 14.68 14.32
N ALA A 228 -3.81 14.53 15.64
CA ALA A 228 -2.68 14.06 16.43
C ALA A 228 -2.17 12.67 15.98
N ARG A 229 -3.07 11.82 15.49
CA ARG A 229 -2.70 10.50 14.97
C ARG A 229 -2.20 10.58 13.53
N LYS A 230 -2.80 11.42 12.69
CA LYS A 230 -2.27 11.70 11.34
C LYS A 230 -0.83 12.19 11.42
N SER A 231 -0.56 13.19 12.26
CA SER A 231 0.79 13.72 12.50
C SER A 231 1.77 12.64 12.98
N ALA A 232 1.37 11.81 13.95
CA ALA A 232 2.20 10.71 14.45
C ALA A 232 2.48 9.61 13.43
N LEU A 233 1.67 9.52 12.37
CA LEU A 233 1.82 8.58 11.26
C LEU A 233 2.53 9.20 10.04
N GLY A 234 2.91 10.48 10.10
CA GLY A 234 3.51 11.19 8.96
C GLY A 234 2.51 11.55 7.85
N ILE A 235 1.20 11.56 8.15
CA ILE A 235 0.16 12.00 7.23
C ILE A 235 -0.01 13.51 7.42
N THR A 236 0.73 14.28 6.64
CA THR A 236 0.78 15.74 6.71
C THR A 236 -0.08 16.38 5.64
N ASP A 237 -0.42 17.67 5.82
CA ASP A 237 -1.26 18.43 4.89
C ASP A 237 -0.57 18.70 3.54
N ASN A 238 0.74 18.50 3.46
CA ASN A 238 1.51 18.61 2.22
C ASN A 238 1.76 17.28 1.51
N LEU A 239 1.09 16.19 1.94
CA LEU A 239 1.25 14.86 1.38
C LEU A 239 0.19 14.58 0.30
N VAL A 240 0.65 14.26 -0.91
CA VAL A 240 -0.15 13.69 -1.99
C VAL A 240 0.27 12.24 -2.21
N ARG A 241 -0.66 11.29 -2.18
CA ARG A 241 -0.38 9.90 -2.55
C ARG A 241 -0.59 9.73 -4.05
N ILE A 242 0.43 9.21 -4.73
CA ILE A 242 0.41 8.89 -6.17
C ILE A 242 0.42 7.35 -6.32
N SER A 243 -0.43 6.84 -7.18
CA SER A 243 -0.41 5.47 -7.68
C SER A 243 -0.20 5.50 -9.17
N ILE A 244 0.99 5.15 -9.62
CA ILE A 244 1.38 5.18 -11.03
C ILE A 244 0.75 4.01 -11.79
N GLY A 245 0.23 4.33 -12.97
CA GLY A 245 -0.33 3.39 -13.93
C GLY A 245 0.67 2.97 -15.02
N ILE A 246 0.12 2.55 -16.17
CA ILE A 246 0.91 2.01 -17.28
C ILE A 246 1.03 2.97 -18.48
N GLU A 247 0.65 4.23 -18.31
CA GLU A 247 0.78 5.30 -19.30
C GLU A 247 2.26 5.47 -19.73
N ASP A 248 2.53 6.31 -20.67
CA ASP A 248 3.91 6.67 -20.99
C ASP A 248 4.54 7.48 -19.85
N ALA A 249 5.76 7.11 -19.43
CA ALA A 249 6.42 7.74 -18.30
C ALA A 249 6.80 9.21 -18.56
N ASP A 250 7.15 9.56 -19.80
CA ASP A 250 7.53 10.93 -20.17
C ASP A 250 6.29 11.83 -20.19
N ASP A 251 5.14 11.31 -20.61
CA ASP A 251 3.86 12.00 -20.52
C ASP A 251 3.45 12.26 -19.06
N LEU A 252 3.64 11.28 -18.16
CA LEU A 252 3.39 11.45 -16.72
C LEU A 252 4.34 12.50 -16.11
N ILE A 253 5.61 12.48 -16.48
CA ILE A 253 6.60 13.48 -16.02
C ILE A 253 6.19 14.88 -16.50
N ALA A 254 5.77 15.03 -17.76
CA ALA A 254 5.29 16.29 -18.29
C ALA A 254 4.03 16.78 -17.55
N ASP A 255 3.08 15.88 -17.24
CA ASP A 255 1.88 16.21 -16.48
C ASP A 255 2.20 16.70 -15.06
N PHE A 256 3.10 16.01 -14.36
CA PHE A 256 3.52 16.43 -13.03
C PHE A 256 4.34 17.73 -13.04
N ALA A 257 5.17 17.94 -14.07
CA ALA A 257 5.93 19.16 -14.23
C ALA A 257 5.00 20.38 -14.33
N GLN A 258 4.05 20.35 -15.26
CA GLN A 258 3.11 21.46 -15.46
C GLN A 258 2.18 21.64 -14.24
N ALA A 259 1.80 20.56 -13.56
CA ALA A 259 1.00 20.65 -12.34
C ALA A 259 1.78 21.28 -11.18
N LEU A 260 3.08 20.97 -11.04
CA LEU A 260 3.95 21.63 -10.10
C LEU A 260 4.18 23.11 -10.43
N ASP A 261 4.11 23.53 -11.70
CA ASP A 261 4.20 24.95 -12.06
C ASP A 261 3.05 25.79 -11.50
N ALA A 262 1.89 25.16 -11.24
CA ALA A 262 0.74 25.80 -10.62
C ALA A 262 0.84 25.99 -9.08
N VAL A 263 1.84 25.38 -8.43
CA VAL A 263 2.06 25.42 -6.96
C VAL A 263 2.74 26.72 -6.47
#